data_d38a22b8952b7c09e4d7d959907cc0fe
#
_entry.id   d38a22b8952b7c09e4d7d959907cc0fe
#
_cell.length_a   1.000
_cell.length_b   1.000
_cell.length_c   1.000
_cell.angle_alpha   90.00
_cell.angle_beta   90.00
_cell.angle_gamma   90.00
#
_symmetry.space_group_name_H-M   'P 1'
#
loop_
_entity.id
_entity.type
_entity.pdbx_description
1 polymer ?
#
loop_
_entity_poly.entity_id
_entity_poly.type
_entity_poly.pdbx_seq_one_letter_code
_entity_poly.pdbx_strand_id
1 'polypeptide(L)'
;HDFLVERGLRDASEISLVMPLPTPVPSSPPASAALLEAFAERGIAWHPEMRVTSLDPARKVAVFVDGTEMPYDLFLAVPVHRAPEVVERSGMCVDGWIPVDPLTLETSFPGVYAVGDVASVGTPKAGVFAEGQAAVAARQIAAVVRGEQSTDTYDGAGVCYLEFGHDQVAEVHVSFLPGQAPRSELLGPSSELAAGKVAFGTSRIRRWFDREWATD
;
A
#
# COMPACT_ATOMS: atom_id res chain seq x y z
N HIS A 1 1.32 -10.08 16.36
CA HIS A 1 1.37 -10.00 17.82
C HIS A 1 0.17 -10.75 18.42
N ASP A 2 -1.06 -10.29 18.25
CA ASP A 2 -2.27 -10.83 18.91
C ASP A 2 -2.49 -12.31 18.63
N PHE A 3 -2.29 -12.76 17.40
CA PHE A 3 -2.29 -14.18 17.04
C PHE A 3 -1.34 -15.05 17.93
N LEU A 4 -0.18 -14.53 18.28
CA LEU A 4 0.75 -15.22 19.18
C LEU A 4 0.29 -15.14 20.64
N VAL A 5 -0.29 -14.01 21.05
CA VAL A 5 -0.87 -13.83 22.40
C VAL A 5 -2.01 -14.83 22.63
N GLU A 6 -2.96 -14.90 21.69
CA GLU A 6 -4.11 -15.82 21.76
C GLU A 6 -3.69 -17.29 21.86
N ARG A 7 -2.53 -17.66 21.33
CA ARG A 7 -1.96 -18.99 21.37
C ARG A 7 -1.00 -19.25 22.52
N GLY A 8 -0.76 -18.25 23.36
CA GLY A 8 0.22 -18.35 24.46
C GLY A 8 1.66 -18.49 23.98
N LEU A 9 1.96 -18.03 22.77
CA LEU A 9 3.28 -18.16 22.14
C LEU A 9 4.06 -16.84 22.12
N ARG A 10 3.44 -15.72 22.56
CA ARG A 10 4.08 -14.39 22.44
C ARG A 10 5.41 -14.29 23.19
N ASP A 11 5.48 -14.81 24.41
CA ASP A 11 6.67 -14.74 25.26
C ASP A 11 7.83 -15.64 24.75
N ALA A 12 7.48 -16.65 23.93
CA ALA A 12 8.47 -17.53 23.29
C ALA A 12 8.83 -17.07 21.86
N SER A 13 8.36 -15.92 21.44
CA SER A 13 8.55 -15.41 20.07
C SER A 13 9.17 -14.03 20.07
N GLU A 14 10.16 -13.84 19.20
CA GLU A 14 10.68 -12.53 18.86
C GLU A 14 10.02 -12.04 17.55
N ILE A 15 9.56 -10.79 17.53
CA ILE A 15 9.00 -10.18 16.35
C ILE A 15 9.89 -9.00 15.96
N SER A 16 10.41 -9.04 14.74
CA SER A 16 11.21 -7.96 14.16
C SER A 16 10.55 -7.43 12.91
N LEU A 17 10.43 -6.12 12.79
CA LEU A 17 10.01 -5.43 11.57
C LEU A 17 11.21 -4.69 10.98
N VAL A 18 11.56 -5.05 9.76
CA VAL A 18 12.70 -4.50 9.03
C VAL A 18 12.18 -3.73 7.83
N MET A 19 12.70 -2.52 7.61
CA MET A 19 12.27 -1.66 6.51
C MET A 19 13.42 -0.84 5.94
N PRO A 20 13.52 -0.65 4.60
CA PRO A 20 14.57 0.16 4.00
C PRO A 20 14.37 1.67 4.16
N LEU A 21 13.27 2.10 4.78
CA LEU A 21 12.92 3.50 5.01
C LEU A 21 13.11 3.87 6.50
N PRO A 22 13.30 5.15 6.83
CA PRO A 22 13.56 5.58 8.20
C PRO A 22 12.33 5.52 9.10
N THR A 23 11.13 5.52 8.54
CA THR A 23 9.87 5.52 9.29
C THR A 23 8.86 4.53 8.69
N PRO A 24 7.95 3.95 9.50
CA PRO A 24 6.99 2.94 9.03
C PRO A 24 6.04 3.45 7.94
N VAL A 25 5.61 4.72 8.01
CA VAL A 25 4.71 5.36 7.03
C VAL A 25 5.29 6.72 6.65
N PRO A 26 6.23 6.81 5.70
CA PRO A 26 6.92 8.06 5.37
C PRO A 26 5.98 9.20 4.93
N SER A 27 4.84 8.87 4.34
CA SER A 27 3.81 9.83 3.92
C SER A 27 2.94 10.35 5.08
N SER A 28 3.05 9.76 6.28
CA SER A 28 2.25 10.15 7.44
C SER A 28 3.07 10.09 8.72
N PRO A 29 3.71 11.20 9.13
CA PRO A 29 4.43 11.27 10.41
C PRO A 29 3.56 10.88 11.62
N PRO A 30 2.27 11.29 11.73
CA PRO A 30 1.42 10.86 12.83
C PRO A 30 1.20 9.33 12.87
N ALA A 31 0.97 8.69 11.71
CA ALA A 31 0.82 7.23 11.63
C ALA A 31 2.12 6.51 11.99
N SER A 32 3.27 7.05 11.57
CA SER A 32 4.58 6.52 11.95
C SER A 32 4.80 6.56 13.46
N ALA A 33 4.47 7.69 14.11
CA ALA A 33 4.60 7.83 15.56
C ALA A 33 3.72 6.83 16.30
N ALA A 34 2.44 6.72 15.93
CA ALA A 34 1.51 5.78 16.56
C ALA A 34 1.95 4.31 16.39
N LEU A 35 2.48 3.94 15.21
CA LEU A 35 3.01 2.59 14.99
C LEU A 35 4.26 2.31 15.81
N LEU A 36 5.20 3.25 15.91
CA LEU A 36 6.42 3.07 16.71
C LEU A 36 6.10 2.92 18.19
N GLU A 37 5.14 3.68 18.73
CA GLU A 37 4.63 3.52 20.08
C GLU A 37 4.03 2.11 20.27
N ALA A 38 3.16 1.70 19.36
CA ALA A 38 2.55 0.37 19.41
C ALA A 38 3.58 -0.77 19.29
N PHE A 39 4.65 -0.60 18.51
CA PHE A 39 5.75 -1.58 18.44
C PHE A 39 6.48 -1.69 19.78
N ALA A 40 6.79 -0.54 20.38
CA ALA A 40 7.46 -0.52 21.69
C ALA A 40 6.61 -1.19 22.78
N GLU A 41 5.33 -0.86 22.87
CA GLU A 41 4.39 -1.46 23.82
C GLU A 41 4.26 -2.98 23.68
N ARG A 42 4.37 -3.50 22.44
CA ARG A 42 4.19 -4.92 22.12
C ARG A 42 5.49 -5.69 22.03
N GLY A 43 6.63 -5.04 22.32
CA GLY A 43 7.95 -5.68 22.22
C GLY A 43 8.27 -6.12 20.79
N ILE A 44 7.86 -5.36 19.79
CA ILE A 44 8.20 -5.58 18.39
C ILE A 44 9.46 -4.75 18.08
N ALA A 45 10.54 -5.41 17.69
CA ALA A 45 11.78 -4.74 17.36
C ALA A 45 11.65 -4.03 15.99
N TRP A 46 11.91 -2.71 15.98
CA TRP A 46 11.92 -1.89 14.78
C TRP A 46 13.34 -1.69 14.26
N HIS A 47 13.57 -2.05 13.00
CA HIS A 47 14.86 -1.94 12.32
C HIS A 47 14.71 -1.08 11.05
N PRO A 48 14.84 0.26 11.16
CA PRO A 48 14.81 1.16 10.02
C PRO A 48 16.07 1.07 9.17
N GLU A 49 15.97 1.56 7.93
CA GLU A 49 17.07 1.72 6.98
C GLU A 49 17.84 0.43 6.68
N MET A 50 17.22 -0.71 6.93
CA MET A 50 17.76 -2.03 6.63
C MET A 50 17.03 -2.65 5.45
N ARG A 51 17.77 -3.10 4.44
CA ARG A 51 17.22 -3.72 3.25
C ARG A 51 17.76 -5.13 3.07
N VAL A 52 16.85 -6.11 3.08
CA VAL A 52 17.15 -7.51 2.76
C VAL A 52 17.52 -7.63 1.28
N THR A 53 18.63 -8.30 0.97
CA THR A 53 19.12 -8.56 -0.38
C THR A 53 18.92 -10.00 -0.81
N SER A 54 19.01 -10.94 0.13
CA SER A 54 18.82 -12.36 -0.13
C SER A 54 18.40 -13.12 1.13
N LEU A 55 17.90 -14.30 0.92
CA LEU A 55 17.62 -15.27 1.99
C LEU A 55 18.51 -16.49 1.81
N ASP A 56 19.01 -17.04 2.92
CA ASP A 56 19.60 -18.37 2.97
C ASP A 56 18.61 -19.31 3.68
N PRO A 57 17.78 -20.05 2.95
CA PRO A 57 16.75 -20.91 3.55
C PRO A 57 17.35 -22.10 4.31
N ALA A 58 18.56 -22.53 3.95
CA ALA A 58 19.22 -23.67 4.62
C ALA A 58 19.68 -23.30 6.03
N ARG A 59 20.17 -22.07 6.20
CA ARG A 59 20.57 -21.52 7.52
C ARG A 59 19.46 -20.75 8.20
N LYS A 60 18.31 -20.51 7.52
CA LYS A 60 17.21 -19.65 7.96
C LYS A 60 17.72 -18.23 8.32
N VAL A 61 18.43 -17.59 7.42
CA VAL A 61 19.04 -16.29 7.62
C VAL A 61 18.64 -15.31 6.50
N ALA A 62 18.24 -14.11 6.90
CA ALA A 62 18.10 -12.97 6.00
C ALA A 62 19.42 -12.19 5.95
N VAL A 63 19.90 -11.91 4.74
CA VAL A 63 21.14 -11.15 4.51
C VAL A 63 20.79 -9.74 4.06
N PHE A 64 21.41 -8.74 4.65
CA PHE A 64 21.18 -7.33 4.38
C PHE A 64 22.24 -6.73 3.44
N VAL A 65 21.94 -5.53 2.93
CA VAL A 65 22.83 -4.79 2.01
C VAL A 65 24.23 -4.59 2.56
N ASP A 66 24.37 -4.36 3.86
CA ASP A 66 25.64 -4.14 4.56
C ASP A 66 26.38 -5.44 4.92
N GLY A 67 25.82 -6.59 4.54
CA GLY A 67 26.35 -7.92 4.83
C GLY A 67 25.97 -8.46 6.21
N THR A 68 25.21 -7.71 7.01
CA THR A 68 24.70 -8.25 8.27
C THR A 68 23.68 -9.37 8.02
N GLU A 69 23.54 -10.28 8.99
CA GLU A 69 22.65 -11.43 8.92
C GLU A 69 21.68 -11.44 10.11
N MET A 70 20.42 -11.76 9.87
CA MET A 70 19.41 -11.92 10.90
C MET A 70 18.74 -13.30 10.75
N PRO A 71 18.75 -14.14 11.79
CA PRO A 71 18.07 -15.43 11.76
C PRO A 71 16.56 -15.25 11.79
N TYR A 72 15.82 -16.22 11.22
CA TYR A 72 14.37 -16.26 11.26
C TYR A 72 13.86 -17.71 11.30
N ASP A 73 12.72 -17.92 11.96
CA ASP A 73 11.92 -19.13 11.82
C ASP A 73 10.80 -18.97 10.80
N LEU A 74 10.21 -17.78 10.76
CA LEU A 74 9.24 -17.35 9.77
C LEU A 74 9.65 -16.01 9.19
N PHE A 75 9.76 -15.92 7.86
CA PHE A 75 10.06 -14.70 7.14
C PHE A 75 8.85 -14.30 6.27
N LEU A 76 8.31 -13.12 6.52
CA LEU A 76 7.22 -12.52 5.74
C LEU A 76 7.74 -11.24 5.10
N ALA A 77 7.60 -11.11 3.80
CA ALA A 77 8.11 -9.94 3.09
C ALA A 77 7.25 -9.53 1.90
N VAL A 78 7.36 -8.28 1.52
CA VAL A 78 6.88 -7.77 0.25
C VAL A 78 8.01 -7.92 -0.77
N PRO A 79 7.82 -8.69 -1.86
CA PRO A 79 8.84 -8.88 -2.89
C PRO A 79 9.08 -7.60 -3.68
N VAL A 80 10.18 -7.55 -4.42
CA VAL A 80 10.47 -6.43 -5.33
C VAL A 80 9.39 -6.35 -6.40
N HIS A 81 8.70 -5.22 -6.45
CA HIS A 81 7.67 -4.96 -7.45
C HIS A 81 8.30 -4.72 -8.82
N ARG A 82 7.70 -5.30 -9.86
CA ARG A 82 8.06 -5.09 -11.26
C ARG A 82 6.79 -5.03 -12.09
N ALA A 83 6.83 -4.28 -13.18
CA ALA A 83 5.77 -4.37 -14.17
C ALA A 83 5.72 -5.80 -14.77
N PRO A 84 4.55 -6.28 -15.18
CA PRO A 84 4.45 -7.54 -15.92
C PRO A 84 5.28 -7.50 -17.21
N GLU A 85 5.87 -8.63 -17.59
CA GLU A 85 6.76 -8.72 -18.76
C GLU A 85 6.10 -8.21 -20.06
N VAL A 86 4.80 -8.43 -20.23
CA VAL A 86 4.04 -7.91 -21.39
C VAL A 86 4.05 -6.38 -21.44
N VAL A 87 4.01 -5.73 -20.27
CA VAL A 87 4.07 -4.27 -20.12
C VAL A 87 5.48 -3.77 -20.43
N GLU A 88 6.52 -4.43 -19.91
CA GLU A 88 7.91 -4.09 -20.21
C GLU A 88 8.20 -4.23 -21.71
N ARG A 89 7.70 -5.29 -22.36
CA ARG A 89 7.86 -5.54 -23.81
C ARG A 89 7.05 -4.60 -24.70
N SER A 90 6.06 -3.90 -24.17
CA SER A 90 5.22 -2.96 -24.95
C SER A 90 5.99 -1.74 -25.46
N GLY A 91 7.17 -1.45 -24.87
CA GLY A 91 7.95 -0.26 -25.16
C GLY A 91 7.41 1.02 -24.53
N MET A 92 6.38 0.93 -23.66
CA MET A 92 5.80 2.08 -22.97
C MET A 92 6.49 2.41 -21.63
N CYS A 93 7.30 1.49 -21.10
CA CYS A 93 7.93 1.67 -19.79
C CYS A 93 9.14 2.61 -19.84
N VAL A 94 9.23 3.43 -18.80
CA VAL A 94 10.44 4.19 -18.43
C VAL A 94 10.75 3.81 -16.97
N ASP A 95 11.98 3.42 -16.69
CA ASP A 95 12.41 2.97 -15.35
C ASP A 95 11.53 1.85 -14.75
N GLY A 96 11.02 0.95 -15.60
CA GLY A 96 10.22 -0.20 -15.23
C GLY A 96 8.71 0.06 -15.05
N TRP A 97 8.22 1.28 -15.28
CA TRP A 97 6.82 1.67 -15.13
C TRP A 97 6.34 2.51 -16.31
N ILE A 98 5.02 2.56 -16.53
CA ILE A 98 4.41 3.37 -17.60
C ILE A 98 4.22 4.82 -17.12
N PRO A 99 4.91 5.81 -17.71
CA PRO A 99 4.64 7.21 -17.44
C PRO A 99 3.24 7.60 -17.91
N VAL A 100 2.54 8.38 -17.08
CA VAL A 100 1.22 8.91 -17.38
C VAL A 100 1.12 10.38 -16.98
N ASP A 101 0.21 11.10 -17.58
CA ASP A 101 -0.25 12.35 -17.01
C ASP A 101 -0.91 12.06 -15.65
N PRO A 102 -0.44 12.67 -14.55
CA PRO A 102 -0.90 12.32 -13.20
C PRO A 102 -2.34 12.72 -12.91
N LEU A 103 -2.96 13.56 -13.74
CA LEU A 103 -4.34 14.01 -13.58
C LEU A 103 -5.31 13.21 -14.44
N THR A 104 -4.93 12.87 -15.67
CA THR A 104 -5.82 12.19 -16.64
C THR A 104 -5.54 10.70 -16.77
N LEU A 105 -4.38 10.22 -16.33
CA LEU A 105 -3.86 8.85 -16.44
C LEU A 105 -3.56 8.42 -17.90
N GLU A 106 -3.59 9.35 -18.86
CA GLU A 106 -3.22 9.08 -20.24
C GLU A 106 -1.70 8.93 -20.37
N THR A 107 -1.26 7.97 -21.19
CA THR A 107 0.16 7.78 -21.50
C THR A 107 0.61 8.74 -22.60
N SER A 108 1.88 8.67 -22.99
CA SER A 108 2.37 9.39 -24.20
C SER A 108 1.77 8.89 -25.53
N PHE A 109 1.03 7.78 -25.48
CA PHE A 109 0.33 7.23 -26.65
C PHE A 109 -1.15 7.66 -26.60
N PRO A 110 -1.63 8.48 -27.56
CA PRO A 110 -2.99 9.01 -27.52
C PRO A 110 -4.06 7.91 -27.40
N GLY A 111 -5.00 8.09 -26.49
CA GLY A 111 -6.08 7.13 -26.22
C GLY A 111 -5.66 5.89 -25.42
N VAL A 112 -4.41 5.83 -24.96
CA VAL A 112 -3.88 4.74 -24.12
C VAL A 112 -3.70 5.24 -22.70
N TYR A 113 -4.33 4.54 -21.76
CA TYR A 113 -4.31 4.88 -20.32
C TYR A 113 -3.62 3.78 -19.53
N ALA A 114 -2.91 4.16 -18.47
CA ALA A 114 -2.36 3.20 -17.53
C ALA A 114 -2.74 3.59 -16.08
N VAL A 115 -3.17 2.59 -15.32
CA VAL A 115 -3.65 2.78 -13.94
C VAL A 115 -3.12 1.68 -13.02
N GLY A 116 -3.13 1.95 -11.72
CA GLY A 116 -2.66 1.01 -10.71
C GLY A 116 -1.15 0.85 -10.70
N ASP A 117 -0.69 -0.32 -10.29
CA ASP A 117 0.70 -0.57 -9.96
C ASP A 117 1.67 -0.43 -11.16
N VAL A 118 1.18 -0.56 -12.38
CA VAL A 118 2.00 -0.40 -13.59
C VAL A 118 2.29 1.06 -13.92
N ALA A 119 1.49 2.00 -13.43
CA ALA A 119 1.57 3.41 -13.75
C ALA A 119 2.54 4.18 -12.83
N SER A 120 3.24 5.16 -13.40
CA SER A 120 4.17 6.05 -12.69
C SER A 120 3.47 7.37 -12.33
N VAL A 121 2.42 7.30 -11.46
CA VAL A 121 1.59 8.45 -11.07
C VAL A 121 2.21 9.28 -9.95
N GLY A 122 3.12 8.67 -9.15
CA GLY A 122 3.68 9.30 -7.95
C GLY A 122 2.93 8.98 -6.65
N THR A 123 1.91 8.13 -6.71
CA THR A 123 1.21 7.59 -5.53
C THR A 123 1.81 6.25 -5.10
N PRO A 124 1.61 5.81 -3.85
CA PRO A 124 1.90 4.43 -3.46
C PRO A 124 1.15 3.43 -4.34
N LYS A 125 1.78 2.27 -4.57
CA LYS A 125 1.18 1.16 -5.31
C LYS A 125 0.24 0.38 -4.39
N ALA A 126 -1.02 0.82 -4.32
CA ALA A 126 -2.05 0.22 -3.48
C ALA A 126 -3.42 0.29 -4.16
N GLY A 127 -4.28 -0.70 -3.85
CA GLY A 127 -5.57 -0.87 -4.51
C GLY A 127 -6.49 0.35 -4.44
N VAL A 128 -6.46 1.11 -3.34
CA VAL A 128 -7.28 2.33 -3.18
C VAL A 128 -6.92 3.40 -4.20
N PHE A 129 -5.63 3.57 -4.51
CA PHE A 129 -5.18 4.51 -5.54
C PHE A 129 -5.49 3.99 -6.94
N ALA A 130 -5.26 2.70 -7.18
CA ALA A 130 -5.61 2.05 -8.45
C ALA A 130 -7.10 2.21 -8.78
N GLU A 131 -7.98 2.07 -7.80
CA GLU A 131 -9.43 2.27 -7.95
C GLU A 131 -9.78 3.72 -8.35
N GLY A 132 -9.22 4.71 -7.67
CA GLY A 132 -9.41 6.13 -8.00
C GLY A 132 -8.90 6.47 -9.40
N GLN A 133 -7.72 5.98 -9.75
CA GLN A 133 -7.13 6.13 -11.08
C GLN A 133 -8.01 5.51 -12.17
N ALA A 134 -8.47 4.27 -11.96
CA ALA A 134 -9.34 3.58 -12.91
C ALA A 134 -10.67 4.31 -13.13
N ALA A 135 -11.23 4.89 -12.08
CA ALA A 135 -12.46 5.67 -12.18
C ALA A 135 -12.28 6.92 -13.06
N VAL A 136 -11.15 7.62 -12.94
CA VAL A 136 -10.85 8.79 -13.80
C VAL A 136 -10.60 8.34 -15.24
N ALA A 137 -9.73 7.35 -15.46
CA ALA A 137 -9.43 6.84 -16.80
C ALA A 137 -10.71 6.37 -17.53
N ALA A 138 -11.61 5.67 -16.83
CA ALA A 138 -12.88 5.23 -17.40
C ALA A 138 -13.76 6.42 -17.85
N ARG A 139 -13.83 7.50 -17.08
CA ARG A 139 -14.58 8.71 -17.46
C ARG A 139 -13.92 9.45 -18.62
N GLN A 140 -12.58 9.53 -18.67
CA GLN A 140 -11.84 10.06 -19.79
C GLN A 140 -12.15 9.29 -21.08
N ILE A 141 -12.04 7.97 -21.05
CA ILE A 141 -12.33 7.09 -22.19
C ILE A 141 -13.81 7.24 -22.64
N ALA A 142 -14.74 7.25 -21.70
CA ALA A 142 -16.16 7.40 -22.01
C ALA A 142 -16.48 8.73 -22.68
N ALA A 143 -15.83 9.82 -22.28
CA ALA A 143 -15.98 11.14 -22.92
C ALA A 143 -15.44 11.11 -24.35
N VAL A 144 -14.23 10.56 -24.55
CA VAL A 144 -13.64 10.42 -25.90
C VAL A 144 -14.56 9.61 -26.83
N VAL A 145 -15.10 8.49 -26.36
CA VAL A 145 -16.03 7.65 -27.16
C VAL A 145 -17.30 8.41 -27.55
N ARG A 146 -17.77 9.35 -26.72
CA ARG A 146 -18.93 10.19 -27.02
C ARG A 146 -18.60 11.43 -27.84
N GLY A 147 -17.31 11.67 -28.17
CA GLY A 147 -16.88 12.91 -28.83
C GLY A 147 -16.89 14.13 -27.91
N GLU A 148 -16.81 13.92 -26.60
CA GLU A 148 -16.84 14.92 -25.56
C GLU A 148 -15.42 15.08 -24.96
N GLN A 149 -15.21 16.15 -24.18
CA GLN A 149 -14.03 16.30 -23.34
C GLN A 149 -14.40 16.07 -21.87
N SER A 150 -13.61 15.28 -21.15
CA SER A 150 -13.77 15.12 -19.72
C SER A 150 -12.99 16.21 -18.97
N THR A 151 -13.60 16.73 -17.92
CA THR A 151 -12.94 17.61 -16.94
C THR A 151 -12.55 16.86 -15.67
N ASP A 152 -12.81 15.56 -15.61
CA ASP A 152 -12.47 14.73 -14.47
C ASP A 152 -10.94 14.60 -14.34
N THR A 153 -10.44 14.82 -13.13
CA THR A 153 -9.02 14.68 -12.81
C THR A 153 -8.83 13.79 -11.58
N TYR A 154 -7.70 13.12 -11.52
CA TYR A 154 -7.31 12.34 -10.37
C TYR A 154 -6.75 13.27 -9.27
N ASP A 155 -7.24 13.11 -8.05
CA ASP A 155 -6.92 13.95 -6.90
C ASP A 155 -5.83 13.37 -5.98
N GLY A 156 -5.34 12.15 -6.30
CA GLY A 156 -4.32 11.48 -5.50
C GLY A 156 -4.78 11.03 -4.12
N ALA A 157 -6.08 11.12 -3.82
CA ALA A 157 -6.60 10.79 -2.50
C ALA A 157 -6.74 9.27 -2.27
N GLY A 158 -6.54 8.86 -1.03
CA GLY A 158 -6.73 7.49 -0.60
C GLY A 158 -6.86 7.37 0.91
N VAL A 159 -7.49 6.29 1.36
CA VAL A 159 -7.62 5.94 2.77
C VAL A 159 -7.02 4.57 2.98
N CYS A 160 -6.12 4.47 3.96
CA CYS A 160 -5.53 3.21 4.42
C CYS A 160 -5.98 2.93 5.85
N TYR A 161 -6.16 1.66 6.18
CA TYR A 161 -6.49 1.21 7.52
C TYR A 161 -5.28 0.56 8.17
N LEU A 162 -5.00 0.94 9.42
CA LEU A 162 -3.97 0.33 10.26
C LEU A 162 -4.64 -0.42 11.40
N GLU A 163 -4.33 -1.70 11.54
CA GLU A 163 -4.85 -2.54 12.61
C GLU A 163 -3.87 -2.58 13.78
N PHE A 164 -4.34 -2.14 14.94
CA PHE A 164 -3.57 -2.14 16.19
C PHE A 164 -3.89 -3.34 17.10
N GLY A 165 -4.73 -4.28 16.65
CA GLY A 165 -5.21 -5.40 17.43
C GLY A 165 -6.40 -5.03 18.33
N HIS A 166 -7.09 -6.05 18.89
CA HIS A 166 -8.23 -5.87 19.78
C HIS A 166 -9.31 -4.90 19.22
N ASP A 167 -9.64 -5.05 17.93
CA ASP A 167 -10.57 -4.19 17.18
C ASP A 167 -10.18 -2.70 17.14
N GLN A 168 -8.94 -2.35 17.53
CA GLN A 168 -8.45 -0.98 17.39
C GLN A 168 -7.96 -0.76 15.96
N VAL A 169 -8.61 0.14 15.25
CA VAL A 169 -8.29 0.49 13.86
C VAL A 169 -8.03 2.00 13.77
N ALA A 170 -7.03 2.37 13.01
CA ALA A 170 -6.81 3.77 12.62
C ALA A 170 -7.03 3.93 11.11
N GLU A 171 -7.51 5.08 10.69
CA GLU A 171 -7.59 5.51 9.30
C GLU A 171 -6.48 6.52 9.01
N VAL A 172 -5.75 6.27 7.92
CA VAL A 172 -4.76 7.22 7.40
C VAL A 172 -5.32 7.78 6.09
N HIS A 173 -5.81 8.99 6.12
CA HIS A 173 -6.24 9.74 4.95
C HIS A 173 -5.02 10.39 4.34
N VAL A 174 -4.74 10.14 3.07
CA VAL A 174 -3.58 10.70 2.37
C VAL A 174 -3.97 11.28 1.03
N SER A 175 -3.22 12.28 0.58
CA SER A 175 -3.35 12.84 -0.76
C SER A 175 -1.97 13.13 -1.33
N PHE A 176 -1.76 12.70 -2.57
CA PHE A 176 -0.53 12.86 -3.34
C PHE A 176 -0.83 13.70 -4.59
N LEU A 177 -0.72 15.01 -4.44
CA LEU A 177 -0.92 15.94 -5.57
C LEU A 177 0.40 16.19 -6.29
N PRO A 178 0.40 16.24 -7.63
CA PRO A 178 1.61 16.51 -8.40
C PRO A 178 2.31 17.81 -7.95
N GLY A 179 3.64 17.71 -7.72
CA GLY A 179 4.46 18.85 -7.33
C GLY A 179 4.27 19.33 -5.88
N GLN A 180 3.51 18.63 -5.06
CA GLN A 180 3.30 18.94 -3.64
C GLN A 180 3.81 17.81 -2.74
N ALA A 181 4.20 18.17 -1.52
CA ALA A 181 4.45 17.16 -0.49
C ALA A 181 3.14 16.43 -0.14
N PRO A 182 3.19 15.12 0.15
CA PRO A 182 2.01 14.38 0.59
C PRO A 182 1.36 15.04 1.81
N ARG A 183 0.03 15.08 1.81
CA ARG A 183 -0.75 15.48 3.00
C ARG A 183 -1.31 14.23 3.64
N SER A 184 -1.32 14.19 4.97
CA SER A 184 -1.89 13.07 5.69
C SER A 184 -2.60 13.51 6.95
N GLU A 185 -3.65 12.78 7.30
CA GLU A 185 -4.39 12.87 8.55
C GLU A 185 -4.53 11.46 9.12
N LEU A 186 -4.34 11.33 10.43
CA LEU A 186 -4.54 10.10 11.18
C LEU A 186 -5.77 10.26 12.07
N LEU A 187 -6.73 9.35 11.94
CA LEU A 187 -7.88 9.21 12.83
C LEU A 187 -7.73 7.93 13.64
N GLY A 188 -7.94 8.01 14.93
CA GLY A 188 -7.79 6.86 15.84
C GLY A 188 -6.35 6.61 16.31
N PRO A 189 -6.03 5.39 16.80
CA PRO A 189 -6.84 4.17 16.71
C PRO A 189 -8.08 4.15 17.62
N SER A 190 -9.16 3.54 17.15
CA SER A 190 -10.37 3.29 17.94
C SER A 190 -11.16 2.10 17.40
N SER A 191 -12.01 1.50 18.26
CA SER A 191 -12.92 0.43 17.85
C SER A 191 -14.08 0.92 16.97
N GLU A 192 -14.41 2.20 17.02
CA GLU A 192 -15.45 2.80 16.18
C GLU A 192 -15.07 2.76 14.70
N LEU A 193 -13.76 2.87 14.39
CA LEU A 193 -13.24 2.82 13.02
C LEU A 193 -13.16 1.41 12.43
N ALA A 194 -13.30 0.36 13.27
CA ALA A 194 -13.33 -1.02 12.79
C ALA A 194 -14.50 -1.27 11.84
N ALA A 195 -15.67 -0.70 12.13
CA ALA A 195 -16.83 -0.79 11.24
C ALA A 195 -16.57 -0.14 9.87
N GLY A 196 -15.85 0.97 9.83
CA GLY A 196 -15.42 1.64 8.59
C GLY A 196 -14.53 0.73 7.73
N LYS A 197 -13.58 0.04 8.35
CA LYS A 197 -12.73 -0.94 7.66
C LYS A 197 -13.53 -2.10 7.08
N VAL A 198 -14.47 -2.66 7.82
CA VAL A 198 -15.35 -3.73 7.32
C VAL A 198 -16.19 -3.21 6.15
N ALA A 199 -16.81 -2.03 6.28
CA ALA A 199 -17.59 -1.39 5.22
C ALA A 199 -16.76 -1.11 3.97
N PHE A 200 -15.48 -0.78 4.11
CA PHE A 200 -14.54 -0.58 3.00
C PHE A 200 -14.42 -1.84 2.13
N GLY A 201 -14.26 -3.02 2.72
CA GLY A 201 -14.20 -4.30 2.00
C GLY A 201 -15.55 -4.73 1.43
N THR A 202 -16.59 -4.76 2.27
CA THR A 202 -17.92 -5.26 1.90
C THR A 202 -18.57 -4.43 0.80
N SER A 203 -18.44 -3.09 0.84
CA SER A 203 -18.99 -2.21 -0.20
C SER A 203 -18.36 -2.46 -1.57
N ARG A 204 -17.07 -2.82 -1.62
CA ARG A 204 -16.36 -3.13 -2.87
C ARG A 204 -16.75 -4.49 -3.43
N ILE A 205 -16.87 -5.50 -2.58
CA ILE A 205 -17.36 -6.82 -2.99
C ILE A 205 -18.76 -6.69 -3.59
N ARG A 206 -19.64 -5.95 -2.93
CA ARG A 206 -20.99 -5.69 -3.46
C ARG A 206 -20.97 -4.94 -4.79
N ARG A 207 -20.20 -3.86 -4.88
CA ARG A 207 -20.14 -3.01 -6.08
C ARG A 207 -19.52 -3.72 -7.28
N TRP A 208 -18.46 -4.52 -7.07
CA TRP A 208 -17.71 -5.12 -8.18
C TRP A 208 -18.22 -6.51 -8.59
N PHE A 209 -18.78 -7.25 -7.64
CA PHE A 209 -19.17 -8.65 -7.86
C PHE A 209 -20.64 -8.94 -7.60
N ASP A 210 -21.42 -7.94 -7.19
CA ASP A 210 -22.84 -8.06 -6.79
C ASP A 210 -23.04 -9.20 -5.76
N ARG A 211 -22.15 -9.28 -4.78
CA ARG A 211 -22.16 -10.31 -3.74
C ARG A 211 -22.11 -9.68 -2.36
N GLU A 212 -22.74 -10.33 -1.39
CA GLU A 212 -22.55 -10.00 0.00
C GLU A 212 -21.29 -10.72 0.51
N TRP A 213 -20.52 -10.05 1.36
CA TRP A 213 -19.41 -10.67 2.07
C TRP A 213 -20.01 -11.45 3.26
N ALA A 214 -19.84 -12.79 3.28
CA ALA A 214 -20.12 -13.57 4.47
C ALA A 214 -19.02 -13.28 5.50
N THR A 215 -19.35 -12.56 6.56
CA THR A 215 -18.52 -12.46 7.76
C THR A 215 -18.93 -13.63 8.64
N ASP A 216 -18.13 -14.69 8.64
CA ASP A 216 -18.24 -15.76 9.63
C ASP A 216 -17.67 -15.28 10.97
#